data_16a4bfa823ad333e4292b03d5617b91d
#
_entry.id   16a4bfa823ad333e4292b03d5617b91d
#
_cell.length_a   1.000
_cell.length_b   1.000
_cell.length_c   1.000
_cell.angle_alpha   90.00
_cell.angle_beta   90.00
_cell.angle_gamma   90.00
#
_symmetry.space_group_name_H-M   'P 1'
#
loop_
_entity.id
_entity.type
_entity.pdbx_description
1 polymer ?
#
loop_
_entity_poly.entity_id
_entity_poly.type
_entity_poly.pdbx_seq_one_letter_code
_entity_poly.pdbx_strand_id
1 'polypeptide(L)'
;YEARSRVFDKLFFDINFPNKMQKVLDKHNNHIRNINLIKFNIDDFQLPNLNDLDISINNTSIVDFFDQNINSYMVPENRSISYIVIDPDKYREQFTPSNSQIENYYNNNKNIFLEPERRDFIQFNFKNLESANEFKKNILALNSSEIIEYANNNNILFNEFSKVSENEVLENLSNAIFNLEKNQVSEVVETALAKHIVVLNNIYPEKQATLNESKQAITDTLLQVEVESFIIDLKNKISQQILDGLSLNEIAIDNSLSIKNLNNAERNNIQAENDLIKNQVIAKGFASNKDFVSDIEELDDSRSFIVNVDNIENERPYELEEIFEVVSSDWIDSLKIESINTQIDKILDGSKSLEEIANFVKKEILNEDMKLDSNLFPTTLKNTVFTDKINQISLSISNKDIYISQLKQISFPKEETNNSQEVSLLSELR
;
A
#
# COMPACT_ATOMS: atom_id res chain seq x y z
N TYR A 1 -20.35 -0.67 -11.00
CA TYR A 1 -19.81 -0.86 -9.64
C TYR A 1 -20.02 0.40 -8.79
N GLU A 2 -19.67 1.60 -9.29
CA GLU A 2 -19.83 2.89 -8.57
C GLU A 2 -21.29 3.25 -8.22
N ALA A 3 -22.26 2.93 -9.09
CA ALA A 3 -23.66 3.22 -8.82
C ALA A 3 -24.25 2.34 -7.69
N ARG A 4 -23.75 1.09 -7.55
CA ARG A 4 -24.13 0.20 -6.44
C ARG A 4 -23.46 0.60 -5.13
N SER A 5 -22.22 1.06 -5.17
CA SER A 5 -21.50 1.60 -4.00
C SER A 5 -22.22 2.82 -3.46
N ARG A 6 -22.60 3.79 -4.32
CA ARG A 6 -23.33 5.01 -3.90
C ARG A 6 -24.70 4.74 -3.29
N VAL A 7 -25.40 3.68 -3.76
CA VAL A 7 -26.69 3.28 -3.17
C VAL A 7 -26.48 2.59 -1.82
N PHE A 8 -25.42 1.78 -1.71
CA PHE A 8 -25.05 1.12 -0.46
C PHE A 8 -24.62 2.16 0.59
N ASP A 9 -23.77 3.12 0.19
CA ASP A 9 -23.34 4.22 1.05
C ASP A 9 -24.53 5.04 1.55
N LYS A 10 -25.50 5.36 0.69
CA LYS A 10 -26.71 6.11 1.06
C LYS A 10 -27.66 5.34 2.00
N LEU A 11 -27.72 4.00 1.86
CA LEU A 11 -28.60 3.16 2.71
C LEU A 11 -28.03 2.87 4.10
N PHE A 12 -26.70 2.89 4.25
CA PHE A 12 -26.04 2.53 5.51
C PHE A 12 -25.43 3.73 6.25
N PHE A 13 -25.16 4.87 5.59
CA PHE A 13 -24.55 6.04 6.21
C PHE A 13 -25.52 7.21 6.49
N ASP A 14 -26.78 7.12 6.05
CA ASP A 14 -27.85 8.06 6.45
C ASP A 14 -28.66 7.58 7.68
N ILE A 15 -28.08 6.68 8.50
CA ILE A 15 -28.67 6.31 9.78
C ILE A 15 -28.37 7.43 10.77
N ASN A 16 -29.30 8.39 10.87
CA ASN A 16 -29.33 9.33 11.99
C ASN A 16 -29.61 8.55 13.27
N PHE A 17 -28.57 8.19 14.02
CA PHE A 17 -28.75 7.66 15.36
C PHE A 17 -29.53 8.67 16.20
N PRO A 18 -30.59 8.23 16.93
CA PRO A 18 -31.27 9.12 17.85
C PRO A 18 -30.26 9.79 18.79
N ASN A 19 -30.36 11.09 19.04
CA ASN A 19 -29.45 11.86 19.90
C ASN A 19 -29.23 11.22 21.29
N LYS A 20 -30.21 10.45 21.80
CA LYS A 20 -30.07 9.65 23.04
C LYS A 20 -29.08 8.49 22.89
N MET A 21 -29.06 7.83 21.75
CA MET A 21 -28.15 6.69 21.48
C MET A 21 -26.72 7.19 21.25
N GLN A 22 -26.55 8.29 20.58
CA GLN A 22 -25.27 8.99 20.41
C GLN A 22 -24.68 9.37 21.78
N LYS A 23 -25.48 10.00 22.66
CA LYS A 23 -25.04 10.33 24.04
C LYS A 23 -24.66 9.12 24.88
N VAL A 24 -25.33 7.99 24.69
CA VAL A 24 -24.98 6.74 25.39
C VAL A 24 -23.68 6.17 24.87
N LEU A 25 -23.46 6.17 23.55
CA LEU A 25 -22.20 5.74 22.92
C LEU A 25 -21.04 6.66 23.34
N ASP A 26 -21.24 7.97 23.34
CA ASP A 26 -20.23 8.94 23.78
C ASP A 26 -19.85 8.74 25.25
N LYS A 27 -20.85 8.51 26.12
CA LYS A 27 -20.59 8.15 27.52
C LYS A 27 -19.84 6.83 27.65
N HIS A 28 -20.16 5.85 26.80
CA HIS A 28 -19.48 4.56 26.81
C HIS A 28 -18.04 4.66 26.32
N ASN A 29 -17.80 5.43 25.27
CA ASN A 29 -16.46 5.54 24.65
C ASN A 29 -15.53 6.48 25.45
N ASN A 30 -16.08 7.51 26.08
CA ASN A 30 -15.30 8.56 26.74
C ASN A 30 -15.24 8.43 28.28
N HIS A 31 -15.80 7.38 28.88
CA HIS A 31 -15.67 7.23 30.33
C HIS A 31 -14.22 6.85 30.71
N ILE A 32 -13.81 7.39 31.86
CA ILE A 32 -12.50 7.16 32.42
C ILE A 32 -12.61 6.16 33.56
N ARG A 33 -11.76 5.16 33.57
CA ARG A 33 -11.63 4.21 34.66
C ARG A 33 -10.35 4.51 35.43
N ASN A 34 -10.49 4.96 36.68
CA ASN A 34 -9.38 5.10 37.59
C ASN A 34 -9.05 3.76 38.21
N ILE A 35 -7.81 3.34 38.09
CA ILE A 35 -7.33 2.04 38.56
C ILE A 35 -6.10 2.19 39.43
N ASN A 36 -5.98 1.30 40.41
CA ASN A 36 -4.71 0.96 41.01
C ASN A 36 -4.07 -0.13 40.15
N LEU A 37 -2.82 0.06 39.74
CA LEU A 37 -2.13 -0.80 38.79
C LEU A 37 -0.76 -1.21 39.35
N ILE A 38 -0.48 -2.51 39.35
CA ILE A 38 0.87 -3.06 39.53
C ILE A 38 1.29 -3.57 38.16
N LYS A 39 2.42 -3.05 37.65
CA LYS A 39 3.00 -3.45 36.35
C LYS A 39 4.41 -3.95 36.56
N PHE A 40 4.75 -5.09 35.96
CA PHE A 40 6.11 -5.62 35.92
C PHE A 40 6.27 -6.64 34.79
N ASN A 41 7.53 -6.88 34.40
CA ASN A 41 7.85 -7.96 33.48
C ASN A 41 7.96 -9.28 34.26
N ILE A 42 7.47 -10.40 33.70
CA ILE A 42 7.50 -11.72 34.34
C ILE A 42 8.92 -12.17 34.68
N ASP A 43 9.90 -11.73 33.89
CA ASP A 43 11.32 -12.05 34.13
C ASP A 43 11.85 -11.39 35.42
N ASP A 44 11.24 -10.29 35.89
CA ASP A 44 11.57 -9.62 37.16
C ASP A 44 11.01 -10.38 38.37
N PHE A 45 10.03 -11.26 38.18
CA PHE A 45 9.43 -12.04 39.27
C PHE A 45 10.27 -13.29 39.54
N GLN A 46 10.74 -13.42 40.80
CA GLN A 46 11.46 -14.59 41.25
C GLN A 46 10.48 -15.63 41.81
N LEU A 47 10.39 -16.77 41.13
CA LEU A 47 9.59 -17.88 41.63
C LEU A 47 10.18 -18.40 42.94
N PRO A 48 9.38 -18.49 44.03
CA PRO A 48 9.84 -19.16 45.23
C PRO A 48 10.24 -20.61 44.90
N ASN A 49 11.39 -21.04 45.41
CA ASN A 49 11.94 -22.39 45.21
C ASN A 49 12.31 -22.76 43.76
N LEU A 50 12.63 -21.78 42.89
CA LEU A 50 13.09 -22.03 41.52
C LEU A 50 14.28 -23.03 41.49
N ASN A 51 15.18 -22.93 42.46
CA ASN A 51 16.38 -23.78 42.56
C ASN A 51 16.06 -25.25 42.93
N ASP A 52 14.86 -25.51 43.43
CA ASP A 52 14.42 -26.84 43.81
C ASP A 52 13.68 -27.58 42.66
N LEU A 53 13.46 -26.90 41.53
CA LEU A 53 12.79 -27.47 40.37
C LEU A 53 13.76 -28.35 39.58
N ASP A 54 13.30 -29.54 39.19
CA ASP A 54 13.99 -30.39 38.23
C ASP A 54 13.73 -29.84 36.80
N ILE A 55 14.72 -29.14 36.24
CA ILE A 55 14.69 -28.63 34.86
C ILE A 55 15.48 -29.62 34.00
N SER A 56 14.90 -30.77 33.76
CA SER A 56 15.46 -31.80 32.89
C SER A 56 14.42 -32.25 31.86
N ILE A 57 14.90 -32.77 30.72
CA ILE A 57 14.05 -33.27 29.65
C ILE A 57 13.16 -34.44 30.06
N ASN A 58 13.54 -35.12 31.13
CA ASN A 58 12.77 -36.25 31.68
C ASN A 58 11.74 -35.82 32.73
N ASN A 59 11.66 -34.55 33.08
CA ASN A 59 10.67 -34.05 33.99
C ASN A 59 9.27 -34.17 33.39
N THR A 60 8.42 -35.02 33.99
CA THR A 60 7.05 -35.29 33.52
C THR A 60 6.21 -34.02 33.43
N SER A 61 6.40 -33.05 34.33
CA SER A 61 5.67 -31.79 34.30
C SER A 61 6.03 -30.90 33.08
N ILE A 62 7.28 -30.93 32.60
CA ILE A 62 7.68 -30.23 31.39
C ILE A 62 7.16 -30.97 30.16
N VAL A 63 7.20 -32.29 30.14
CA VAL A 63 6.62 -33.11 29.06
C VAL A 63 5.12 -32.87 28.95
N ASP A 64 4.39 -32.94 30.07
CA ASP A 64 2.95 -32.70 30.11
C ASP A 64 2.60 -31.28 29.66
N PHE A 65 3.40 -30.28 30.06
CA PHE A 65 3.24 -28.89 29.61
C PHE A 65 3.44 -28.77 28.11
N PHE A 66 4.47 -29.39 27.55
CA PHE A 66 4.72 -29.41 26.10
C PHE A 66 3.55 -30.05 25.37
N ASP A 67 3.09 -31.23 25.77
CA ASP A 67 1.99 -31.94 25.14
C ASP A 67 0.67 -31.14 25.16
N GLN A 68 0.38 -30.46 26.27
CA GLN A 68 -0.79 -29.59 26.39
C GLN A 68 -0.74 -28.36 25.52
N ASN A 69 0.48 -27.86 25.21
CA ASN A 69 0.70 -26.65 24.45
C ASN A 69 1.32 -26.93 23.05
N ILE A 70 1.25 -28.16 22.57
CA ILE A 70 1.94 -28.63 21.36
C ILE A 70 1.65 -27.77 20.12
N ASN A 71 0.43 -27.22 20.00
CA ASN A 71 0.02 -26.32 18.92
C ASN A 71 0.74 -24.95 18.94
N SER A 72 1.41 -24.60 20.02
CA SER A 72 2.25 -23.42 20.13
C SER A 72 3.68 -23.66 19.66
N TYR A 73 4.04 -24.93 19.46
CA TYR A 73 5.41 -25.37 19.11
C TYR A 73 5.40 -26.13 17.78
N MET A 74 5.06 -25.40 16.70
CA MET A 74 4.94 -25.97 15.38
C MET A 74 6.06 -25.50 14.46
N VAL A 75 6.69 -26.45 13.76
CA VAL A 75 7.51 -26.15 12.58
C VAL A 75 6.55 -25.81 11.45
N PRO A 76 6.62 -24.61 10.86
CA PRO A 76 5.73 -24.26 9.78
C PRO A 76 5.99 -25.10 8.52
N GLU A 77 4.95 -25.27 7.69
CA GLU A 77 5.11 -25.85 6.37
C GLU A 77 6.14 -25.05 5.57
N ASN A 78 7.10 -25.75 4.97
CA ASN A 78 8.05 -25.16 4.03
C ASN A 78 8.06 -25.92 2.70
N ARG A 79 8.47 -25.22 1.63
CA ARG A 79 8.53 -25.79 0.29
C ARG A 79 9.86 -25.46 -0.40
N SER A 80 10.36 -26.43 -1.16
CA SER A 80 11.41 -26.18 -2.14
C SER A 80 10.73 -25.94 -3.48
N ILE A 81 11.04 -24.79 -4.11
CA ILE A 81 10.37 -24.32 -5.32
C ILE A 81 11.42 -24.01 -6.38
N SER A 82 11.31 -24.64 -7.53
CA SER A 82 12.05 -24.27 -8.74
C SER A 82 11.17 -23.40 -9.63
N TYR A 83 11.74 -22.38 -10.28
CA TYR A 83 10.98 -21.48 -11.12
C TYR A 83 11.79 -20.94 -12.30
N ILE A 84 11.08 -20.53 -13.35
CA ILE A 84 11.61 -19.85 -14.52
C ILE A 84 10.92 -18.52 -14.66
N VAL A 85 11.69 -17.46 -14.96
CA VAL A 85 11.17 -16.13 -15.31
C VAL A 85 11.35 -15.93 -16.81
N ILE A 86 10.26 -15.64 -17.50
CA ILE A 86 10.23 -15.24 -18.90
C ILE A 86 10.30 -13.71 -18.91
N ASP A 87 11.44 -13.19 -19.37
CA ASP A 87 11.77 -11.75 -19.33
C ASP A 87 12.05 -11.27 -20.75
N PRO A 88 11.18 -10.43 -21.34
CA PRO A 88 11.34 -9.92 -22.71
C PRO A 88 12.68 -9.22 -22.94
N ASP A 89 13.20 -8.50 -21.93
CA ASP A 89 14.43 -7.73 -22.10
C ASP A 89 15.64 -8.61 -22.41
N LYS A 90 15.65 -9.88 -22.01
CA LYS A 90 16.71 -10.82 -22.33
C LYS A 90 16.78 -11.21 -23.80
N TYR A 91 15.72 -10.94 -24.55
CA TYR A 91 15.64 -11.30 -25.96
C TYR A 91 15.86 -10.13 -26.90
N ARG A 92 15.89 -8.87 -26.39
CA ARG A 92 16.06 -7.65 -27.22
C ARG A 92 17.33 -7.68 -28.08
N GLU A 93 18.43 -8.20 -27.55
CA GLU A 93 19.72 -8.27 -28.27
C GLU A 93 19.73 -9.32 -29.40
N GLN A 94 18.77 -10.24 -29.41
CA GLN A 94 18.67 -11.28 -30.44
C GLN A 94 18.04 -10.74 -31.74
N PHE A 95 17.34 -9.60 -31.66
CA PHE A 95 16.63 -9.00 -32.77
C PHE A 95 17.31 -7.70 -33.18
N THR A 96 17.48 -7.52 -34.48
CA THR A 96 18.00 -6.27 -35.05
C THR A 96 17.22 -5.98 -36.33
N PRO A 97 16.33 -4.97 -36.33
CA PRO A 97 15.60 -4.62 -37.52
C PRO A 97 16.53 -4.23 -38.68
N SER A 98 16.31 -4.79 -39.84
CA SER A 98 17.09 -4.48 -41.04
C SER A 98 16.78 -3.07 -41.56
N ASN A 99 17.71 -2.47 -42.29
CA ASN A 99 17.49 -1.15 -42.93
C ASN A 99 16.24 -1.17 -43.81
N SER A 100 15.96 -2.28 -44.50
CA SER A 100 14.78 -2.42 -45.37
C SER A 100 13.48 -2.37 -44.55
N GLN A 101 13.43 -3.02 -43.37
CA GLN A 101 12.27 -2.96 -42.48
C GLN A 101 12.06 -1.53 -41.97
N ILE A 102 13.12 -0.83 -41.58
CA ILE A 102 13.08 0.55 -41.12
C ILE A 102 12.58 1.51 -42.24
N GLU A 103 13.11 1.38 -43.48
CA GLU A 103 12.65 2.16 -44.63
C GLU A 103 11.19 1.90 -44.99
N ASN A 104 10.77 0.63 -44.98
CA ASN A 104 9.40 0.25 -45.26
C ASN A 104 8.44 0.79 -44.18
N TYR A 105 8.82 0.71 -42.90
CA TYR A 105 8.04 1.27 -41.82
C TYR A 105 7.85 2.78 -41.96
N TYR A 106 8.94 3.50 -42.20
CA TYR A 106 8.91 4.94 -42.42
C TYR A 106 8.00 5.32 -43.58
N ASN A 107 8.17 4.64 -44.75
CA ASN A 107 7.42 4.97 -45.96
C ASN A 107 5.92 4.69 -45.82
N ASN A 108 5.56 3.63 -45.09
CA ASN A 108 4.18 3.25 -44.85
C ASN A 108 3.51 4.09 -43.76
N ASN A 109 4.29 4.75 -42.90
CA ASN A 109 3.80 5.47 -41.74
C ASN A 109 4.24 6.94 -41.69
N LYS A 110 4.43 7.58 -42.85
CA LYS A 110 4.94 8.96 -42.93
C LYS A 110 4.17 9.96 -42.07
N ASN A 111 2.86 9.76 -41.94
CA ASN A 111 2.01 10.64 -41.13
C ASN A 111 2.39 10.67 -39.64
N ILE A 112 2.97 9.59 -39.11
CA ILE A 112 3.43 9.53 -37.70
C ILE A 112 4.67 10.44 -37.49
N PHE A 113 5.45 10.66 -38.57
CA PHE A 113 6.68 11.44 -38.55
C PHE A 113 6.48 12.85 -39.07
N LEU A 114 5.24 13.33 -39.13
CA LEU A 114 4.88 14.67 -39.47
C LEU A 114 4.79 15.51 -38.21
N GLU A 115 5.73 16.43 -38.02
CA GLU A 115 5.65 17.43 -36.97
C GLU A 115 4.66 18.50 -37.39
N PRO A 116 3.53 18.70 -36.72
CA PRO A 116 2.54 19.68 -37.12
C PRO A 116 3.08 21.10 -36.97
N GLU A 117 2.48 22.02 -37.69
CA GLU A 117 2.75 23.44 -37.51
C GLU A 117 2.51 23.83 -36.04
N ARG A 118 3.44 24.62 -35.49
CA ARG A 118 3.33 25.14 -34.11
C ARG A 118 3.53 26.65 -34.11
N ARG A 119 2.92 27.32 -33.14
CA ARG A 119 2.97 28.79 -33.07
C ARG A 119 3.28 29.27 -31.65
N ASP A 120 4.08 30.37 -31.59
CA ASP A 120 4.24 31.13 -30.36
C ASP A 120 3.33 32.37 -30.46
N PHE A 121 2.50 32.59 -29.44
CA PHE A 121 1.57 33.70 -29.43
C PHE A 121 1.32 34.24 -28.03
N ILE A 122 0.83 35.49 -27.94
CA ILE A 122 0.36 36.11 -26.71
C ILE A 122 -1.14 36.28 -26.82
N GLN A 123 -1.87 35.85 -25.81
CA GLN A 123 -3.33 35.97 -25.72
C GLN A 123 -3.72 36.95 -24.63
N PHE A 124 -4.44 38.00 -25.01
CA PHE A 124 -5.02 39.01 -24.12
C PHE A 124 -6.50 38.74 -23.93
N ASN A 125 -6.99 38.88 -22.67
CA ASN A 125 -8.35 38.52 -22.27
C ASN A 125 -9.14 39.74 -21.79
N PHE A 126 -10.33 39.95 -22.36
CA PHE A 126 -11.18 41.10 -22.07
C PHE A 126 -12.60 40.64 -21.69
N LYS A 127 -13.27 41.41 -20.79
CA LYS A 127 -14.62 41.12 -20.37
C LYS A 127 -15.69 41.54 -21.39
N ASN A 128 -15.40 42.59 -22.22
CA ASN A 128 -16.32 43.12 -23.20
C ASN A 128 -15.60 43.48 -24.50
N LEU A 129 -16.39 43.64 -25.55
CA LEU A 129 -15.91 43.91 -26.91
C LEU A 129 -15.30 45.32 -27.05
N GLU A 130 -15.82 46.33 -26.32
CA GLU A 130 -15.32 47.68 -26.39
C GLU A 130 -13.87 47.80 -25.93
N SER A 131 -13.57 47.26 -24.75
CA SER A 131 -12.20 47.22 -24.20
C SER A 131 -11.22 46.43 -25.09
N ALA A 132 -11.69 45.34 -25.71
CA ALA A 132 -10.87 44.56 -26.64
C ALA A 132 -10.53 45.37 -27.88
N ASN A 133 -11.53 46.07 -28.46
CA ASN A 133 -11.31 46.92 -29.65
C ASN A 133 -10.43 48.15 -29.37
N GLU A 134 -10.59 48.77 -28.20
CA GLU A 134 -9.73 49.88 -27.76
C GLU A 134 -8.28 49.39 -27.60
N PHE A 135 -8.07 48.27 -26.92
CA PHE A 135 -6.74 47.69 -26.82
C PHE A 135 -6.13 47.40 -28.18
N LYS A 136 -6.87 46.69 -29.05
CA LYS A 136 -6.40 46.40 -30.40
C LYS A 136 -5.95 47.65 -31.14
N LYS A 137 -6.75 48.73 -31.15
CA LYS A 137 -6.41 50.00 -31.79
C LYS A 137 -5.09 50.58 -31.30
N ASN A 138 -4.82 50.49 -30.01
CA ASN A 138 -3.64 51.04 -29.37
C ASN A 138 -2.36 50.25 -29.64
N ILE A 139 -2.46 48.94 -29.95
CA ILE A 139 -1.32 48.05 -30.14
C ILE A 139 -0.93 47.80 -31.63
N LEU A 140 -1.76 48.21 -32.59
CA LEU A 140 -1.56 47.89 -34.01
C LEU A 140 -0.20 48.34 -34.59
N ALA A 141 0.42 49.39 -34.03
CA ALA A 141 1.71 49.91 -34.46
C ALA A 141 2.89 49.48 -33.60
N LEU A 142 2.62 48.69 -32.56
CA LEU A 142 3.63 48.27 -31.57
C LEU A 142 4.18 46.87 -31.91
N ASN A 143 5.45 46.66 -31.57
CA ASN A 143 6.03 45.31 -31.60
C ASN A 143 5.64 44.49 -30.34
N SER A 144 5.87 43.18 -30.35
CA SER A 144 5.45 42.27 -29.27
C SER A 144 5.94 42.70 -27.87
N SER A 145 7.16 43.20 -27.75
CA SER A 145 7.70 43.67 -26.47
C SER A 145 7.01 44.93 -25.97
N GLU A 146 6.76 45.87 -26.88
CA GLU A 146 6.02 47.10 -26.60
C GLU A 146 4.55 46.82 -26.24
N ILE A 147 3.92 45.80 -26.87
CA ILE A 147 2.58 45.34 -26.55
C ILE A 147 2.51 44.78 -25.12
N ILE A 148 3.49 43.97 -24.73
CA ILE A 148 3.59 43.45 -23.36
C ILE A 148 3.76 44.57 -22.35
N GLU A 149 4.64 45.53 -22.63
CA GLU A 149 4.85 46.70 -21.78
C GLU A 149 3.57 47.53 -21.67
N TYR A 150 2.88 47.78 -22.76
CA TYR A 150 1.60 48.48 -22.80
C TYR A 150 0.54 47.74 -21.96
N ALA A 151 0.46 46.42 -22.08
CA ALA A 151 -0.49 45.61 -21.31
C ALA A 151 -0.20 45.68 -19.80
N ASN A 152 1.07 45.58 -19.41
CA ASN A 152 1.49 45.70 -18.01
C ASN A 152 1.16 47.08 -17.43
N ASN A 153 1.45 48.14 -18.15
CA ASN A 153 1.19 49.54 -17.74
C ASN A 153 -0.32 49.83 -17.58
N ASN A 154 -1.16 49.11 -18.30
CA ASN A 154 -2.62 49.26 -18.26
C ASN A 154 -3.35 48.15 -17.47
N ASN A 155 -2.61 47.30 -16.75
CA ASN A 155 -3.14 46.16 -15.99
C ASN A 155 -4.03 45.19 -16.82
N ILE A 156 -3.65 44.96 -18.08
CA ILE A 156 -4.33 44.02 -18.98
C ILE A 156 -3.72 42.64 -18.80
N LEU A 157 -4.56 41.63 -18.50
CA LEU A 157 -4.14 40.26 -18.32
C LEU A 157 -3.83 39.60 -19.67
N PHE A 158 -2.70 38.92 -19.74
CA PHE A 158 -2.29 38.12 -20.89
C PHE A 158 -1.60 36.82 -20.47
N ASN A 159 -1.53 35.89 -21.42
CA ASN A 159 -0.78 34.66 -21.31
C ASN A 159 0.10 34.50 -22.55
N GLU A 160 1.33 34.03 -22.36
CA GLU A 160 2.24 33.69 -23.44
C GLU A 160 2.22 32.16 -23.66
N PHE A 161 2.12 31.76 -24.91
CA PHE A 161 2.07 30.40 -25.36
C PHE A 161 3.24 30.12 -26.30
N SER A 162 3.93 29.00 -26.13
CA SER A 162 5.06 28.62 -26.96
C SER A 162 4.87 27.24 -27.59
N LYS A 163 5.17 27.13 -28.87
CA LYS A 163 5.14 25.91 -29.68
C LYS A 163 3.81 25.13 -29.56
N VAL A 164 2.71 25.84 -29.55
CA VAL A 164 1.36 25.26 -29.49
C VAL A 164 0.92 24.86 -30.88
N SER A 165 0.39 23.63 -31.03
CA SER A 165 -0.21 23.11 -32.25
C SER A 165 -1.70 23.44 -32.33
N GLU A 166 -2.28 23.31 -33.54
CA GLU A 166 -3.66 23.68 -33.80
C GLU A 166 -4.67 22.95 -32.93
N ASN A 167 -4.46 21.68 -32.68
CA ASN A 167 -5.35 20.82 -31.89
C ASN A 167 -5.23 21.04 -30.36
N GLU A 168 -4.27 21.81 -29.91
CA GLU A 168 -4.07 22.17 -28.48
C GLU A 168 -4.83 23.46 -28.10
N VAL A 169 -5.53 24.08 -29.03
CA VAL A 169 -6.25 25.34 -28.83
C VAL A 169 -7.76 25.14 -29.08
N LEU A 170 -8.60 25.96 -28.43
CA LEU A 170 -10.04 25.97 -28.71
C LEU A 170 -10.29 26.35 -30.16
N GLU A 171 -11.22 25.69 -30.84
CA GLU A 171 -11.50 25.82 -32.28
C GLU A 171 -11.62 27.29 -32.77
N ASN A 172 -12.38 28.11 -32.05
CA ASN A 172 -12.53 29.53 -32.43
C ASN A 172 -11.21 30.34 -32.35
N LEU A 173 -10.37 30.01 -31.35
CA LEU A 173 -9.04 30.66 -31.20
C LEU A 173 -8.05 30.06 -32.18
N SER A 174 -8.10 28.75 -32.42
CA SER A 174 -7.27 28.03 -33.36
C SER A 174 -7.38 28.66 -34.79
N ASN A 175 -8.58 28.80 -35.29
CA ASN A 175 -8.85 29.44 -36.58
C ASN A 175 -8.26 30.85 -36.65
N ALA A 176 -8.36 31.64 -35.57
CA ALA A 176 -7.77 32.98 -35.55
C ALA A 176 -6.23 32.93 -35.49
N ILE A 177 -5.65 32.09 -34.64
CA ILE A 177 -4.20 32.01 -34.44
C ILE A 177 -3.52 31.48 -35.70
N PHE A 178 -4.04 30.39 -36.30
CA PHE A 178 -3.37 29.69 -37.41
C PHE A 178 -3.57 30.37 -38.78
N ASN A 179 -4.39 31.44 -38.88
CA ASN A 179 -4.49 32.31 -40.05
C ASN A 179 -3.66 33.61 -39.94
N LEU A 180 -3.03 33.88 -38.79
CA LEU A 180 -2.18 35.07 -38.63
C LEU A 180 -0.82 34.89 -39.27
N GLU A 181 -0.28 36.00 -39.78
CA GLU A 181 1.14 36.11 -40.13
C GLU A 181 1.98 36.48 -38.92
N LYS A 182 3.27 36.20 -38.96
CA LYS A 182 4.20 36.59 -37.90
C LYS A 182 4.11 38.07 -37.56
N ASN A 183 4.03 38.42 -36.30
CA ASN A 183 3.85 39.76 -35.73
C ASN A 183 2.48 40.39 -36.03
N GLN A 184 1.53 39.65 -36.53
CA GLN A 184 0.16 40.11 -36.75
C GLN A 184 -0.71 40.02 -35.49
N VAL A 185 -1.62 41.00 -35.38
CA VAL A 185 -2.66 41.03 -34.31
C VAL A 185 -3.96 40.51 -34.88
N SER A 186 -4.65 39.63 -34.14
CA SER A 186 -5.93 39.05 -34.57
C SER A 186 -7.07 40.09 -34.55
N GLU A 187 -8.17 39.76 -35.22
CA GLU A 187 -9.47 40.34 -34.88
C GLU A 187 -9.85 39.89 -33.45
N VAL A 188 -10.88 40.55 -32.87
CA VAL A 188 -11.40 40.12 -31.57
C VAL A 188 -12.09 38.79 -31.76
N VAL A 189 -11.59 37.76 -31.04
CA VAL A 189 -12.17 36.41 -31.01
C VAL A 189 -13.07 36.28 -29.80
N GLU A 190 -14.33 35.92 -30.05
CA GLU A 190 -15.30 35.70 -28.98
C GLU A 190 -15.36 34.24 -28.56
N THR A 191 -15.29 33.97 -27.27
CA THR A 191 -15.58 32.70 -26.68
C THR A 191 -16.69 32.83 -25.63
N ALA A 192 -17.19 31.72 -25.11
CA ALA A 192 -18.17 31.75 -24.02
C ALA A 192 -17.65 32.40 -22.73
N LEU A 193 -16.34 32.47 -22.57
CA LEU A 193 -15.70 32.94 -21.33
C LEU A 193 -15.23 34.41 -21.42
N ALA A 194 -14.75 34.86 -22.59
CA ALA A 194 -14.11 36.16 -22.74
C ALA A 194 -14.04 36.59 -24.20
N LYS A 195 -13.59 37.83 -24.42
CA LYS A 195 -13.13 38.36 -25.72
C LYS A 195 -11.61 38.31 -25.72
N HIS A 196 -11.03 37.78 -26.81
CA HIS A 196 -9.61 37.53 -26.91
C HIS A 196 -9.00 38.33 -28.07
N ILE A 197 -7.79 38.82 -27.87
CA ILE A 197 -6.91 39.30 -28.89
C ILE A 197 -5.65 38.50 -28.82
N VAL A 198 -5.17 38.06 -29.98
CA VAL A 198 -3.95 37.27 -30.11
C VAL A 198 -2.91 38.02 -30.91
N VAL A 199 -1.67 37.99 -30.48
CA VAL A 199 -0.50 38.49 -31.21
C VAL A 199 0.40 37.31 -31.49
N LEU A 200 0.63 37.04 -32.78
CA LEU A 200 1.48 35.94 -33.20
C LEU A 200 2.97 36.35 -33.19
N ASN A 201 3.77 35.66 -32.40
CA ASN A 201 5.19 35.94 -32.26
C ASN A 201 6.05 35.13 -33.23
N ASN A 202 5.74 33.84 -33.41
CA ASN A 202 6.53 32.98 -34.28
C ASN A 202 5.69 31.84 -34.87
N ILE A 203 6.13 31.39 -36.07
CA ILE A 203 5.57 30.23 -36.78
C ILE A 203 6.68 29.20 -36.94
N TYR A 204 6.42 27.99 -36.50
CA TYR A 204 7.22 26.79 -36.77
C TYR A 204 6.44 25.97 -37.80
N PRO A 205 6.84 25.99 -39.06
CA PRO A 205 6.06 25.35 -40.12
C PRO A 205 6.04 23.82 -39.91
N GLU A 206 5.01 23.18 -40.44
CA GLU A 206 4.94 21.75 -40.57
C GLU A 206 6.22 21.18 -41.17
N LYS A 207 6.77 20.15 -40.56
CA LYS A 207 8.02 19.52 -41.00
C LYS A 207 7.88 18.01 -41.03
N GLN A 208 8.16 17.39 -42.17
CA GLN A 208 8.33 15.96 -42.26
C GLN A 208 9.71 15.59 -41.70
N ALA A 209 9.72 14.85 -40.54
CA ALA A 209 10.97 14.31 -40.05
C ALA A 209 11.54 13.31 -41.06
N THR A 210 12.83 13.41 -41.32
CA THR A 210 13.52 12.53 -42.27
C THR A 210 13.64 11.08 -41.70
N LEU A 211 13.86 10.11 -42.59
CA LEU A 211 14.16 8.74 -42.18
C LEU A 211 15.31 8.70 -41.19
N ASN A 212 16.35 9.50 -41.39
CA ASN A 212 17.52 9.50 -40.52
C ASN A 212 17.20 10.04 -39.12
N GLU A 213 16.38 11.08 -39.03
CA GLU A 213 15.91 11.65 -37.75
C GLU A 213 14.99 10.65 -37.00
N SER A 214 14.20 9.87 -37.74
CA SER A 214 13.22 8.91 -37.17
C SER A 214 13.79 7.50 -36.95
N LYS A 215 15.01 7.21 -37.43
CA LYS A 215 15.58 5.87 -37.51
C LYS A 215 15.60 5.16 -36.17
N GLN A 216 16.01 5.84 -35.09
CA GLN A 216 16.11 5.23 -33.76
C GLN A 216 14.71 4.88 -33.23
N ALA A 217 13.74 5.79 -33.31
CA ALA A 217 12.38 5.55 -32.86
C ALA A 217 11.71 4.38 -33.62
N ILE A 218 11.95 4.28 -34.93
CA ILE A 218 11.46 3.17 -35.75
C ILE A 218 12.12 1.87 -35.33
N THR A 219 13.44 1.88 -35.11
CA THR A 219 14.18 0.69 -34.67
C THR A 219 13.64 0.18 -33.35
N ASP A 220 13.42 1.07 -32.38
CA ASP A 220 12.88 0.70 -31.06
C ASP A 220 11.45 0.14 -31.17
N THR A 221 10.61 0.74 -32.01
CA THR A 221 9.24 0.26 -32.27
C THR A 221 9.23 -1.14 -32.90
N LEU A 222 10.03 -1.33 -33.96
CA LEU A 222 10.12 -2.63 -34.64
C LEU A 222 10.68 -3.70 -33.71
N LEU A 223 11.71 -3.37 -32.95
CA LEU A 223 12.30 -4.26 -31.94
C LEU A 223 11.29 -4.69 -30.90
N GLN A 224 10.51 -3.76 -30.38
CA GLN A 224 9.45 -4.07 -29.41
C GLN A 224 8.43 -5.05 -29.99
N VAL A 225 7.92 -4.80 -31.19
CA VAL A 225 6.95 -5.68 -31.87
C VAL A 225 7.51 -7.08 -32.11
N GLU A 226 8.79 -7.21 -32.54
CA GLU A 226 9.42 -8.50 -32.76
C GLU A 226 9.61 -9.28 -31.45
N VAL A 227 10.06 -8.60 -30.40
CA VAL A 227 10.22 -9.23 -29.08
C VAL A 227 8.87 -9.66 -28.51
N GLU A 228 7.84 -8.80 -28.60
CA GLU A 228 6.48 -9.17 -28.12
C GLU A 228 5.93 -10.39 -28.88
N SER A 229 6.07 -10.44 -30.19
CA SER A 229 5.66 -11.59 -31.00
C SER A 229 6.40 -12.86 -30.58
N PHE A 230 7.72 -12.77 -30.40
CA PHE A 230 8.52 -13.90 -29.96
C PHE A 230 8.10 -14.40 -28.56
N ILE A 231 7.83 -13.48 -27.62
CA ILE A 231 7.41 -13.85 -26.26
C ILE A 231 6.03 -14.53 -26.29
N ILE A 232 5.11 -14.06 -27.12
CA ILE A 232 3.80 -14.72 -27.30
C ILE A 232 3.98 -16.14 -27.79
N ASP A 233 4.81 -16.36 -28.82
CA ASP A 233 5.08 -17.69 -29.36
C ASP A 233 5.77 -18.60 -28.34
N LEU A 234 6.73 -18.04 -27.59
CA LEU A 234 7.42 -18.76 -26.51
C LEU A 234 6.45 -19.18 -25.40
N LYS A 235 5.59 -18.27 -24.96
CA LYS A 235 4.54 -18.57 -23.96
C LYS A 235 3.57 -19.64 -24.44
N ASN A 236 3.12 -19.55 -25.70
CA ASN A 236 2.26 -20.56 -26.30
C ASN A 236 2.93 -21.94 -26.35
N LYS A 237 4.21 -22.00 -26.76
CA LYS A 237 5.01 -23.23 -26.77
C LYS A 237 5.14 -23.82 -25.36
N ILE A 238 5.50 -22.99 -24.37
CA ILE A 238 5.64 -23.44 -22.98
C ILE A 238 4.29 -23.94 -22.44
N SER A 239 3.20 -23.22 -22.69
CA SER A 239 1.85 -23.65 -22.28
C SER A 239 1.50 -25.03 -22.86
N GLN A 240 1.82 -25.29 -24.13
CA GLN A 240 1.61 -26.61 -24.73
C GLN A 240 2.48 -27.67 -24.07
N GLN A 241 3.76 -27.37 -23.80
CA GLN A 241 4.66 -28.29 -23.11
C GLN A 241 4.20 -28.65 -21.70
N ILE A 242 3.62 -27.67 -20.97
CA ILE A 242 3.00 -27.92 -19.65
C ILE A 242 1.79 -28.85 -19.80
N LEU A 243 0.92 -28.63 -20.79
CA LEU A 243 -0.23 -29.49 -21.08
C LEU A 243 0.18 -30.90 -21.49
N ASP A 244 1.30 -31.05 -22.19
CA ASP A 244 1.90 -32.33 -22.57
C ASP A 244 2.60 -33.04 -21.38
N GLY A 245 2.65 -32.38 -20.21
CA GLY A 245 3.24 -32.96 -18.98
C GLY A 245 4.75 -32.94 -18.89
N LEU A 246 5.41 -32.02 -19.62
CA LEU A 246 6.86 -31.86 -19.50
C LEU A 246 7.25 -31.30 -18.14
N SER A 247 8.37 -31.79 -17.60
CA SER A 247 8.94 -31.23 -16.38
C SER A 247 9.52 -29.83 -16.60
N LEU A 248 9.65 -29.06 -15.53
CA LEU A 248 10.28 -27.72 -15.58
C LEU A 248 11.68 -27.75 -16.21
N ASN A 249 12.43 -28.85 -15.97
CA ASN A 249 13.78 -29.01 -16.50
C ASN A 249 13.77 -29.25 -18.02
N GLU A 250 12.84 -30.06 -18.53
CA GLU A 250 12.68 -30.27 -19.98
C GLU A 250 12.26 -28.98 -20.67
N ILE A 251 11.31 -28.25 -20.11
CA ILE A 251 10.87 -26.92 -20.60
C ILE A 251 12.05 -25.94 -20.64
N ALA A 252 12.87 -25.92 -19.59
CA ALA A 252 14.06 -25.06 -19.52
C ALA A 252 15.06 -25.36 -20.63
N ILE A 253 15.37 -26.63 -20.83
CA ILE A 253 16.35 -27.11 -21.85
C ILE A 253 15.82 -26.75 -23.25
N ASP A 254 14.57 -27.13 -23.56
CA ASP A 254 13.99 -26.98 -24.90
C ASP A 254 13.82 -25.51 -25.33
N ASN A 255 13.77 -24.59 -24.37
CA ASN A 255 13.59 -23.15 -24.61
C ASN A 255 14.81 -22.32 -24.21
N SER A 256 15.93 -22.98 -23.82
CA SER A 256 17.16 -22.29 -23.35
C SER A 256 16.90 -21.31 -22.21
N LEU A 257 16.03 -21.69 -21.27
CA LEU A 257 15.67 -20.91 -20.10
C LEU A 257 16.48 -21.32 -18.87
N SER A 258 16.64 -20.42 -17.91
CA SER A 258 17.39 -20.68 -16.68
C SER A 258 16.42 -20.94 -15.52
N ILE A 259 16.62 -22.06 -14.82
CA ILE A 259 15.91 -22.40 -13.59
C ILE A 259 16.57 -21.67 -12.42
N LYS A 260 15.75 -21.12 -11.53
CA LYS A 260 16.13 -20.59 -10.22
C LYS A 260 15.45 -21.43 -9.14
N ASN A 261 16.06 -21.49 -7.96
CA ASN A 261 15.55 -22.29 -6.84
C ASN A 261 15.37 -21.44 -5.59
N LEU A 262 14.30 -21.70 -4.87
CA LEU A 262 14.04 -21.23 -3.52
C LEU A 262 13.91 -22.45 -2.61
N ASN A 263 14.86 -22.61 -1.71
CA ASN A 263 14.86 -23.70 -0.74
C ASN A 263 14.25 -23.19 0.58
N ASN A 264 13.49 -24.04 1.27
CA ASN A 264 12.90 -23.77 2.56
C ASN A 264 12.04 -22.48 2.57
N ALA A 265 11.25 -22.28 1.53
CA ALA A 265 10.32 -21.16 1.44
C ALA A 265 9.16 -21.39 2.43
N GLU A 266 8.91 -20.41 3.29
CA GLU A 266 7.78 -20.39 4.21
C GLU A 266 6.73 -19.39 3.75
N ARG A 267 5.45 -19.65 4.02
CA ARG A 267 4.35 -18.77 3.66
C ARG A 267 4.46 -17.37 4.29
N ASN A 268 5.01 -17.28 5.49
CA ASN A 268 5.16 -16.03 6.23
C ASN A 268 6.31 -15.15 5.72
N ASN A 269 7.24 -15.70 4.94
CA ASN A 269 8.36 -14.96 4.35
C ASN A 269 7.96 -14.10 3.15
N ILE A 270 6.71 -14.19 2.68
CA ILE A 270 6.17 -13.40 1.55
C ILE A 270 6.24 -11.88 1.83
N GLN A 271 6.18 -11.44 3.09
CA GLN A 271 6.17 -10.01 3.45
C GLN A 271 7.53 -9.45 3.89
N ALA A 272 8.51 -10.31 4.12
CA ALA A 272 9.79 -9.91 4.71
C ALA A 272 10.81 -9.35 3.70
N GLU A 273 10.63 -9.58 2.41
CA GLU A 273 11.55 -9.17 1.36
C GLU A 273 10.86 -8.30 0.31
N ASN A 274 11.48 -7.16 -0.04
CA ASN A 274 11.04 -6.27 -1.12
C ASN A 274 11.28 -6.84 -2.53
N ASP A 275 11.35 -8.16 -2.69
CA ASP A 275 11.51 -8.83 -3.97
C ASP A 275 10.15 -9.34 -4.47
N LEU A 276 9.55 -8.58 -5.39
CA LEU A 276 8.26 -8.90 -6.00
C LEU A 276 8.25 -10.30 -6.62
N ILE A 277 9.31 -10.68 -7.32
CA ILE A 277 9.41 -11.98 -8.00
C ILE A 277 9.34 -13.10 -6.95
N LYS A 278 10.18 -13.01 -5.93
CA LYS A 278 10.26 -14.03 -4.87
C LYS A 278 8.93 -14.19 -4.15
N ASN A 279 8.28 -13.07 -3.81
CA ASN A 279 6.98 -13.09 -3.13
C ASN A 279 5.89 -13.77 -3.97
N GLN A 280 5.81 -13.49 -5.27
CA GLN A 280 4.82 -14.11 -6.15
C GLN A 280 5.13 -15.59 -6.42
N VAL A 281 6.41 -15.94 -6.58
CA VAL A 281 6.85 -17.34 -6.73
C VAL A 281 6.49 -18.16 -5.49
N ILE A 282 6.74 -17.65 -4.28
CA ILE A 282 6.34 -18.31 -3.03
C ILE A 282 4.81 -18.47 -2.98
N ALA A 283 4.06 -17.38 -3.22
CA ALA A 283 2.60 -17.44 -3.19
C ALA A 283 2.04 -18.50 -4.15
N LYS A 284 2.55 -18.54 -5.41
CA LYS A 284 2.15 -19.53 -6.39
C LYS A 284 2.62 -20.94 -6.01
N GLY A 285 3.84 -21.07 -5.49
CA GLY A 285 4.37 -22.34 -5.01
C GLY A 285 3.52 -22.96 -3.90
N PHE A 286 2.99 -22.14 -2.97
CA PHE A 286 2.05 -22.62 -1.93
C PHE A 286 0.64 -22.92 -2.44
N ALA A 287 0.27 -22.42 -3.61
CA ALA A 287 -0.98 -22.74 -4.29
C ALA A 287 -0.88 -23.95 -5.24
N SER A 288 0.33 -24.43 -5.53
CA SER A 288 0.61 -25.50 -6.50
C SER A 288 0.79 -26.85 -5.80
N ASN A 289 0.52 -27.93 -6.53
CA ASN A 289 0.81 -29.29 -6.09
C ASN A 289 2.27 -29.63 -6.34
N LYS A 290 2.79 -30.59 -5.57
CA LYS A 290 4.13 -31.13 -5.77
C LYS A 290 4.26 -31.82 -7.12
N ASP A 291 5.42 -31.67 -7.76
CA ASP A 291 5.82 -32.29 -9.02
C ASP A 291 4.97 -31.91 -10.26
N PHE A 292 4.21 -30.79 -10.17
CA PHE A 292 3.46 -30.22 -11.29
C PHE A 292 3.96 -28.81 -11.61
N VAL A 293 4.28 -28.59 -12.88
CA VAL A 293 4.61 -27.25 -13.38
C VAL A 293 3.32 -26.42 -13.44
N SER A 294 3.36 -25.22 -12.87
CA SER A 294 2.20 -24.31 -12.91
C SER A 294 1.93 -23.79 -14.31
N ASP A 295 0.71 -23.30 -14.53
CA ASP A 295 0.45 -22.42 -15.67
C ASP A 295 1.35 -21.18 -15.61
N ILE A 296 1.49 -20.49 -16.76
CA ILE A 296 2.21 -19.23 -16.84
C ILE A 296 1.47 -18.16 -16.08
N GLU A 297 2.14 -17.54 -15.12
CA GLU A 297 1.62 -16.43 -14.32
C GLU A 297 2.29 -15.13 -14.74
N GLU A 298 1.51 -14.05 -14.79
CA GLU A 298 2.05 -12.72 -15.05
C GLU A 298 2.66 -12.15 -13.77
N LEU A 299 3.88 -11.64 -13.88
CA LEU A 299 4.61 -11.05 -12.77
C LEU A 299 4.39 -9.53 -12.69
N ASP A 300 4.44 -8.89 -13.86
CA ASP A 300 4.18 -7.47 -14.09
C ASP A 300 3.72 -7.29 -15.56
N ASP A 301 3.68 -6.04 -16.04
CA ASP A 301 3.19 -5.72 -17.40
C ASP A 301 3.96 -6.42 -18.53
N SER A 302 5.17 -6.95 -18.28
CA SER A 302 6.01 -7.53 -19.31
C SER A 302 6.53 -8.93 -18.98
N ARG A 303 6.83 -9.22 -17.71
CA ARG A 303 7.45 -10.47 -17.28
C ARG A 303 6.43 -11.49 -16.82
N SER A 304 6.76 -12.76 -17.00
CA SER A 304 5.93 -13.87 -16.55
C SER A 304 6.81 -14.94 -15.89
N PHE A 305 6.20 -15.86 -15.18
CA PHE A 305 6.91 -16.97 -14.56
C PHE A 305 6.10 -18.25 -14.51
N ILE A 306 6.79 -19.37 -14.36
CA ILE A 306 6.22 -20.68 -14.04
C ILE A 306 6.98 -21.25 -12.85
N VAL A 307 6.29 -22.04 -12.04
CA VAL A 307 6.87 -22.69 -10.86
C VAL A 307 6.66 -24.20 -10.90
N ASN A 308 7.56 -24.92 -10.24
CA ASN A 308 7.41 -26.30 -9.85
C ASN A 308 7.72 -26.44 -8.36
N VAL A 309 6.91 -27.21 -7.63
CA VAL A 309 7.17 -27.53 -6.23
C VAL A 309 7.93 -28.84 -6.16
N ASP A 310 9.20 -28.77 -5.82
CA ASP A 310 10.10 -29.93 -5.78
C ASP A 310 9.93 -30.75 -4.49
N ASN A 311 9.69 -30.07 -3.36
CA ASN A 311 9.46 -30.72 -2.07
C ASN A 311 8.48 -29.92 -1.23
N ILE A 312 7.72 -30.64 -0.41
CA ILE A 312 6.82 -30.10 0.62
C ILE A 312 7.20 -30.78 1.93
N GLU A 313 7.60 -29.98 2.90
CA GLU A 313 7.70 -30.40 4.28
C GLU A 313 6.50 -29.86 5.03
N ASN A 314 5.59 -30.76 5.39
CA ASN A 314 4.35 -30.38 6.05
C ASN A 314 4.63 -29.79 7.44
N GLU A 315 3.72 -28.96 7.91
CA GLU A 315 3.68 -28.53 9.29
C GLU A 315 3.72 -29.72 10.23
N ARG A 316 4.58 -29.66 11.25
CA ARG A 316 4.70 -30.66 12.29
C ARG A 316 5.03 -30.03 13.64
N PRO A 317 4.67 -30.67 14.75
CA PRO A 317 5.24 -30.28 16.05
C PRO A 317 6.77 -30.37 16.02
N TYR A 318 7.44 -29.47 16.77
CA TYR A 318 8.84 -29.70 17.14
C TYR A 318 8.92 -30.96 18.03
N GLU A 319 10.05 -31.65 17.96
CA GLU A 319 10.39 -32.60 19.02
C GLU A 319 10.85 -31.82 20.25
N LEU A 320 10.51 -32.32 21.46
CA LEU A 320 10.87 -31.62 22.70
C LEU A 320 12.36 -31.34 22.81
N GLU A 321 13.19 -32.26 22.32
CA GLU A 321 14.65 -32.15 22.28
C GLU A 321 15.15 -30.98 21.43
N GLU A 322 14.42 -30.63 20.37
CA GLU A 322 14.79 -29.54 19.46
C GLU A 322 14.60 -28.15 20.13
N ILE A 323 13.63 -28.04 21.04
CA ILE A 323 13.20 -26.76 21.63
C ILE A 323 13.11 -26.78 23.16
N PHE A 324 13.81 -27.71 23.81
CA PHE A 324 13.74 -27.91 25.27
C PHE A 324 13.99 -26.64 26.08
N GLU A 325 14.93 -25.80 25.67
CA GLU A 325 15.23 -24.53 26.34
C GLU A 325 14.04 -23.57 26.29
N VAL A 326 13.35 -23.52 25.15
CA VAL A 326 12.15 -22.67 24.97
C VAL A 326 11.02 -23.18 25.83
N VAL A 327 10.70 -24.48 25.73
CA VAL A 327 9.60 -25.11 26.49
C VAL A 327 9.84 -25.02 27.99
N SER A 328 11.06 -25.27 28.45
CA SER A 328 11.40 -25.16 29.89
C SER A 328 11.28 -23.71 30.41
N SER A 329 11.66 -22.73 29.61
CA SER A 329 11.45 -21.31 29.93
C SER A 329 9.97 -20.96 30.03
N ASP A 330 9.16 -21.38 29.05
CA ASP A 330 7.72 -21.12 29.02
C ASP A 330 6.99 -21.85 30.18
N TRP A 331 7.44 -23.05 30.51
CA TRP A 331 6.96 -23.77 31.68
C TRP A 331 7.25 -23.03 33.01
N ILE A 332 8.47 -22.53 33.17
CA ILE A 332 8.82 -21.70 34.34
C ILE A 332 7.98 -20.43 34.40
N ASP A 333 7.73 -19.79 33.27
CA ASP A 333 6.88 -18.60 33.20
C ASP A 333 5.42 -18.95 33.56
N SER A 334 4.93 -20.14 33.15
CA SER A 334 3.61 -20.62 33.57
C SER A 334 3.51 -20.83 35.09
N LEU A 335 4.55 -21.39 35.72
CA LEU A 335 4.60 -21.55 37.18
C LEU A 335 4.64 -20.21 37.92
N LYS A 336 5.34 -19.20 37.37
CA LYS A 336 5.32 -17.84 37.90
C LYS A 336 3.93 -17.24 37.87
N ILE A 337 3.21 -17.40 36.76
CA ILE A 337 1.82 -16.94 36.60
C ILE A 337 0.89 -17.65 37.59
N GLU A 338 1.00 -18.97 37.73
CA GLU A 338 0.23 -19.76 38.69
C GLU A 338 0.49 -19.29 40.12
N SER A 339 1.76 -19.05 40.49
CA SER A 339 2.13 -18.53 41.81
C SER A 339 1.48 -17.15 42.09
N ILE A 340 1.47 -16.25 41.09
CA ILE A 340 0.84 -14.94 41.19
C ILE A 340 -0.69 -15.09 41.33
N ASN A 341 -1.33 -15.92 40.49
CA ASN A 341 -2.77 -16.20 40.56
C ASN A 341 -3.16 -16.73 41.94
N THR A 342 -2.40 -17.68 42.50
CA THR A 342 -2.65 -18.21 43.84
C THR A 342 -2.65 -17.13 44.92
N GLN A 343 -1.82 -16.07 44.77
CA GLN A 343 -1.85 -14.96 45.72
C GLN A 343 -3.05 -14.03 45.48
N ILE A 344 -3.45 -13.84 44.21
CA ILE A 344 -4.64 -13.06 43.85
C ILE A 344 -5.89 -13.73 44.41
N ASP A 345 -6.03 -15.06 44.28
CA ASP A 345 -7.15 -15.81 44.83
C ASP A 345 -7.29 -15.67 46.35
N LYS A 346 -6.14 -15.68 47.06
CA LYS A 346 -6.15 -15.43 48.53
C LYS A 346 -6.62 -14.02 48.88
N ILE A 347 -6.53 -13.08 47.98
CA ILE A 347 -7.06 -11.72 48.16
C ILE A 347 -8.55 -11.68 47.87
N LEU A 348 -8.99 -12.36 46.82
CA LEU A 348 -10.40 -12.48 46.48
C LEU A 348 -11.20 -13.17 47.60
N ASP A 349 -10.58 -14.08 48.33
CA ASP A 349 -11.13 -14.69 49.56
C ASP A 349 -11.26 -13.68 50.71
N GLY A 350 -10.85 -12.43 50.56
CA GLY A 350 -10.91 -11.37 51.57
C GLY A 350 -9.81 -11.49 52.65
N SER A 351 -8.83 -12.35 52.48
CA SER A 351 -7.71 -12.55 53.42
C SER A 351 -6.51 -11.67 53.18
N LYS A 352 -6.43 -10.98 52.02
CA LYS A 352 -5.33 -10.12 51.63
C LYS A 352 -5.78 -8.86 50.87
N SER A 353 -4.87 -7.88 50.76
CA SER A 353 -5.12 -6.63 50.04
C SER A 353 -4.22 -6.49 48.79
N LEU A 354 -4.48 -5.50 47.94
CA LEU A 354 -3.64 -5.22 46.78
C LEU A 354 -2.21 -4.84 47.22
N GLU A 355 -2.05 -4.20 48.39
CA GLU A 355 -0.77 -3.85 48.99
C GLU A 355 0.06 -5.10 49.34
N GLU A 356 -0.60 -6.17 49.74
CA GLU A 356 0.09 -7.44 50.03
C GLU A 356 0.58 -8.14 48.76
N ILE A 357 -0.16 -8.00 47.62
CA ILE A 357 0.36 -8.44 46.31
C ILE A 357 1.56 -7.60 45.92
N ALA A 358 1.46 -6.26 46.01
CA ALA A 358 2.54 -5.35 45.65
C ALA A 358 3.84 -5.71 46.41
N ASN A 359 3.72 -6.02 47.71
CA ASN A 359 4.82 -6.50 48.54
C ASN A 359 5.34 -7.88 48.09
N PHE A 360 4.46 -8.79 47.72
CA PHE A 360 4.84 -10.14 47.25
C PHE A 360 5.63 -10.08 45.95
N VAL A 361 5.17 -9.27 44.99
CA VAL A 361 5.87 -9.10 43.71
C VAL A 361 6.99 -8.03 43.77
N LYS A 362 7.17 -7.37 44.92
CA LYS A 362 8.17 -6.30 45.19
C LYS A 362 8.06 -5.14 44.17
N LYS A 363 6.82 -4.72 43.88
CA LYS A 363 6.53 -3.61 42.96
C LYS A 363 5.58 -2.62 43.62
N GLU A 364 5.64 -1.37 43.17
CA GLU A 364 4.76 -0.30 43.67
C GLU A 364 3.37 -0.35 43.03
N ILE A 365 2.41 0.28 43.68
CA ILE A 365 1.07 0.49 43.14
C ILE A 365 1.03 1.86 42.49
N LEU A 366 0.72 1.90 41.18
CA LEU A 366 0.49 3.11 40.41
C LEU A 366 -1.00 3.42 40.42
N ASN A 367 -1.35 4.70 40.43
CA ASN A 367 -2.74 5.13 40.21
C ASN A 367 -2.86 5.75 38.83
N GLU A 368 -3.67 5.15 37.96
CA GLU A 368 -3.74 5.48 36.54
C GLU A 368 -5.19 5.73 36.12
N ASP A 369 -5.35 6.70 35.21
CA ASP A 369 -6.61 6.94 34.52
C ASP A 369 -6.58 6.32 33.13
N MET A 370 -7.49 5.43 32.83
CA MET A 370 -7.57 4.69 31.58
C MET A 370 -8.80 5.06 30.77
N LYS A 371 -8.58 5.35 29.49
CA LYS A 371 -9.62 5.45 28.46
C LYS A 371 -9.57 4.27 27.51
N LEU A 372 -10.70 3.94 26.90
CA LEU A 372 -10.82 2.79 26.00
C LEU A 372 -9.93 2.97 24.75
N ASP A 373 -9.83 4.18 24.22
CA ASP A 373 -9.04 4.57 23.05
C ASP A 373 -7.56 4.85 23.35
N SER A 374 -7.13 4.75 24.62
CA SER A 374 -5.74 5.01 25.01
C SER A 374 -4.76 4.01 24.35
N ASN A 375 -3.72 4.52 23.74
CA ASN A 375 -2.60 3.73 23.20
C ASN A 375 -1.50 3.45 24.25
N LEU A 376 -1.65 3.96 25.50
CA LEU A 376 -0.67 3.78 26.57
C LEU A 376 -0.75 2.39 27.23
N PHE A 377 -1.86 1.69 27.04
CA PHE A 377 -2.13 0.41 27.68
C PHE A 377 -2.42 -0.67 26.65
N PRO A 378 -1.98 -1.92 26.89
CA PRO A 378 -2.27 -3.03 25.98
C PRO A 378 -3.76 -3.35 25.94
N THR A 379 -4.21 -3.90 24.81
CA THR A 379 -5.61 -4.25 24.58
C THR A 379 -6.13 -5.25 25.61
N THR A 380 -5.31 -6.22 26.04
CA THR A 380 -5.66 -7.19 27.08
C THR A 380 -6.05 -6.51 28.39
N LEU A 381 -5.21 -5.59 28.89
CA LEU A 381 -5.49 -4.83 30.11
C LEU A 381 -6.74 -3.94 29.95
N LYS A 382 -6.89 -3.24 28.82
CA LYS A 382 -8.09 -2.44 28.55
C LYS A 382 -9.35 -3.26 28.58
N ASN A 383 -9.38 -4.40 27.90
CA ASN A 383 -10.54 -5.28 27.88
C ASN A 383 -10.92 -5.75 29.28
N THR A 384 -9.92 -6.15 30.09
CA THR A 384 -10.15 -6.57 31.48
C THR A 384 -10.71 -5.42 32.32
N VAL A 385 -10.01 -4.30 32.36
CA VAL A 385 -10.41 -3.13 33.17
C VAL A 385 -11.81 -2.62 32.78
N PHE A 386 -12.17 -2.65 31.47
CA PHE A 386 -13.47 -2.17 31.00
C PHE A 386 -14.62 -3.16 31.20
N THR A 387 -14.34 -4.39 31.59
CA THR A 387 -15.35 -5.38 32.02
C THR A 387 -15.47 -5.51 33.55
N ASP A 388 -14.43 -5.06 34.29
CA ASP A 388 -14.36 -5.20 35.73
C ASP A 388 -15.41 -4.34 36.47
N LYS A 389 -15.81 -4.85 37.67
CA LYS A 389 -16.61 -4.12 38.64
C LYS A 389 -15.71 -3.28 39.58
N ILE A 390 -16.29 -2.27 40.20
CA ILE A 390 -15.57 -1.46 41.20
C ILE A 390 -15.03 -2.34 42.31
N ASN A 391 -13.78 -2.15 42.68
CA ASN A 391 -12.95 -2.91 43.61
C ASN A 391 -12.59 -4.33 43.15
N GLN A 392 -12.96 -4.77 41.98
CA GLN A 392 -12.49 -6.03 41.41
C GLN A 392 -10.99 -5.91 41.09
N ILE A 393 -10.25 -6.98 41.50
CA ILE A 393 -8.84 -7.15 41.16
C ILE A 393 -8.78 -8.17 40.05
N SER A 394 -8.02 -7.86 39.01
CA SER A 394 -7.89 -8.73 37.83
C SER A 394 -6.45 -8.75 37.33
N LEU A 395 -6.07 -9.90 36.76
CA LEU A 395 -4.78 -10.12 36.10
C LEU A 395 -4.96 -9.99 34.60
N SER A 396 -4.04 -9.27 33.96
CA SER A 396 -3.89 -9.23 32.50
C SER A 396 -2.44 -9.45 32.12
N ILE A 397 -2.23 -10.17 31.02
CA ILE A 397 -0.89 -10.47 30.51
C ILE A 397 -0.84 -9.97 29.07
N SER A 398 0.24 -9.27 28.73
CA SER A 398 0.53 -8.85 27.36
C SER A 398 2.01 -9.10 27.07
N ASN A 399 2.29 -10.08 26.21
CA ASN A 399 3.63 -10.61 26.04
C ASN A 399 4.17 -11.11 27.40
N LYS A 400 5.31 -10.59 27.84
CA LYS A 400 5.91 -10.89 29.16
C LYS A 400 5.55 -9.88 30.25
N ASP A 401 4.76 -8.86 29.95
CA ASP A 401 4.31 -7.87 30.94
C ASP A 401 3.05 -8.34 31.67
N ILE A 402 3.13 -8.30 33.01
CA ILE A 402 2.07 -8.63 33.94
C ILE A 402 1.43 -7.33 34.43
N TYR A 403 0.11 -7.29 34.44
CA TYR A 403 -0.70 -6.16 34.90
C TYR A 403 -1.72 -6.67 35.91
N ILE A 404 -1.60 -6.26 37.17
CA ILE A 404 -2.60 -6.54 38.21
C ILE A 404 -3.32 -5.22 38.46
N SER A 405 -4.59 -5.17 38.10
CA SER A 405 -5.42 -3.96 38.19
C SER A 405 -6.53 -4.11 39.20
N GLN A 406 -6.85 -3.01 39.90
CA GLN A 406 -8.04 -2.87 40.72
C GLN A 406 -8.81 -1.64 40.29
N LEU A 407 -10.02 -1.84 39.81
CA LEU A 407 -10.89 -0.72 39.42
C LEU A 407 -11.37 0.03 40.66
N LYS A 408 -10.99 1.31 40.77
CA LYS A 408 -11.35 2.17 41.91
C LYS A 408 -12.59 3.00 41.65
N GLN A 409 -12.67 3.61 40.47
CA GLN A 409 -13.73 4.53 40.12
C GLN A 409 -14.00 4.55 38.62
N ILE A 410 -15.26 4.80 38.25
CA ILE A 410 -15.67 5.07 36.86
C ILE A 410 -16.17 6.52 36.82
N SER A 411 -15.52 7.33 36.02
CA SER A 411 -15.86 8.74 35.84
C SER A 411 -16.38 8.98 34.43
N PHE A 412 -17.45 9.73 34.31
CA PHE A 412 -18.03 10.12 33.03
C PHE A 412 -17.66 11.58 32.74
N PRO A 413 -17.28 11.95 31.49
CA PRO A 413 -17.01 13.33 31.14
C PRO A 413 -18.25 14.19 31.44
N LYS A 414 -18.02 15.41 31.95
CA LYS A 414 -19.10 16.42 32.10
C LYS A 414 -19.63 16.75 30.71
N GLU A 415 -20.95 16.88 30.58
CA GLU A 415 -21.58 17.30 29.33
C GLU A 415 -21.08 18.70 28.95
N GLU A 416 -20.12 18.79 28.05
CA GLU A 416 -19.83 20.03 27.35
C GLU A 416 -20.82 20.17 26.19
N THR A 417 -21.60 21.21 26.22
CA THR A 417 -22.54 21.61 25.14
C THR A 417 -21.73 22.22 23.99
N ASN A 418 -20.96 21.45 23.26
CA ASN A 418 -20.25 21.93 22.08
C ASN A 418 -20.61 21.09 20.84
N ASN A 419 -21.35 21.74 19.93
CA ASN A 419 -21.76 21.22 18.62
C ASN A 419 -20.59 20.87 17.67
N SER A 420 -19.33 21.11 18.05
CA SER A 420 -18.18 20.86 17.18
C SER A 420 -17.68 19.40 17.20
N GLN A 421 -17.95 18.64 18.26
CA GLN A 421 -17.58 17.23 18.33
C GLN A 421 -18.55 16.29 17.58
N GLU A 422 -19.81 16.68 17.42
CA GLU A 422 -20.80 15.93 16.63
C GLU A 422 -20.36 15.81 15.15
N VAL A 423 -19.68 16.83 14.63
CA VAL A 423 -19.21 16.86 13.21
C VAL A 423 -17.98 16.00 13.01
N SER A 424 -17.12 15.83 14.02
CA SER A 424 -15.88 15.01 13.90
C SER A 424 -16.17 13.51 13.95
N LEU A 425 -17.06 13.06 14.84
CA LEU A 425 -17.49 11.66 14.93
C LEU A 425 -18.21 11.19 13.66
N LEU A 426 -19.01 12.06 13.04
CA LEU A 426 -19.66 11.76 11.75
C LEU A 426 -18.67 11.72 10.58
N SER A 427 -17.48 12.34 10.71
CA SER A 427 -16.42 12.28 9.70
C SER A 427 -15.51 11.06 9.84
N GLU A 428 -15.37 10.51 11.04
CA GLU A 428 -14.60 9.29 11.30
C GLU A 428 -15.39 8.00 11.00
N LEU A 429 -16.73 8.11 10.99
CA LEU A 429 -17.64 7.04 10.57
C LEU A 429 -17.98 7.07 9.08
N ARG A 430 -17.43 8.02 8.32
CA ARG A 430 -17.47 8.13 6.85
C ARG A 430 -16.19 7.65 6.25
#